data_df657244768c25bb13eb662bcf8c2e6f
#
_entry.id   df657244768c25bb13eb662bcf8c2e6f
#
_cell.length_a   1.000
_cell.length_b   1.000
_cell.length_c   1.000
_cell.angle_alpha   90.00
_cell.angle_beta   90.00
_cell.angle_gamma   90.00
#
_symmetry.space_group_name_H-M   'P 1'
#
loop_
_entity.id
_entity.type
_entity.pdbx_description
1 polymer ?
#
loop_
_entity_poly.entity_id
_entity_poly.type
_entity_poly.pdbx_seq_one_letter_code
_entity_poly.pdbx_strand_id
1 'polypeptide(L)'
;MPKLRSSFAVTLLVATATLTAWHPAAPPLPAMRVVKSPTCGCCAKWTEYIRKSGFAVTVDDQPEFTALKRANGVTRELESCHTAFVGGYVIEGHVPADLIKRLLAEKPPGVRGLAAPGMPASAPGMDMPGQHYTIYSFDAQGHSKIYAQR
;
A
#
# COMPACT_ATOMS: atom_id res chain seq x y z
N MET A 1 15.74 -36.27 77.76
CA MET A 1 16.10 -34.99 77.15
C MET A 1 15.92 -35.15 75.66
N PRO A 2 14.84 -34.62 75.07
CA PRO A 2 14.64 -34.72 73.63
C PRO A 2 15.32 -33.57 72.90
N LYS A 3 16.07 -33.86 71.86
CA LYS A 3 16.76 -32.90 70.96
C LYS A 3 15.77 -32.37 69.93
N LEU A 4 15.50 -31.05 69.99
CA LEU A 4 14.72 -30.30 69.02
C LEU A 4 15.55 -30.16 67.71
N ARG A 5 15.09 -30.77 66.60
CA ARG A 5 15.64 -30.53 65.28
C ARG A 5 14.87 -29.39 64.61
N SER A 6 15.52 -28.27 64.51
CA SER A 6 15.00 -27.10 63.78
C SER A 6 15.25 -27.31 62.29
N SER A 7 14.15 -27.53 61.50
CA SER A 7 14.20 -27.58 60.04
C SER A 7 14.01 -26.19 59.48
N PHE A 8 15.07 -25.63 58.94
CA PHE A 8 14.96 -24.38 58.14
C PHE A 8 14.50 -24.73 56.74
N ALA A 9 13.27 -24.38 56.40
CA ALA A 9 12.76 -24.44 55.02
C ALA A 9 13.29 -23.23 54.26
N VAL A 10 14.17 -23.49 53.28
CA VAL A 10 14.63 -22.46 52.34
C VAL A 10 13.60 -22.35 51.23
N THR A 11 12.82 -21.27 51.25
CA THR A 11 11.86 -20.98 50.16
C THR A 11 12.60 -20.31 49.02
N LEU A 12 12.79 -21.05 47.92
CA LEU A 12 13.42 -20.54 46.68
C LEU A 12 12.38 -19.71 45.90
N LEU A 13 12.52 -18.38 45.94
CA LEU A 13 11.72 -17.47 45.09
C LEU A 13 12.27 -17.52 43.66
N VAL A 14 11.56 -18.20 42.77
CA VAL A 14 11.85 -18.15 41.29
C VAL A 14 11.23 -16.89 40.74
N ALA A 15 12.05 -15.88 40.49
CA ALA A 15 11.64 -14.66 39.79
C ALA A 15 11.54 -14.97 38.27
N THR A 16 10.32 -15.13 37.76
CA THR A 16 10.06 -15.23 36.33
C THR A 16 10.19 -13.86 35.68
N ALA A 17 11.34 -13.59 35.05
CA ALA A 17 11.53 -12.41 34.23
C ALA A 17 10.73 -12.55 32.92
N THR A 18 9.62 -11.82 32.78
CA THR A 18 8.88 -11.70 31.54
C THR A 18 9.67 -10.80 30.59
N LEU A 19 10.34 -11.39 29.60
CA LEU A 19 10.94 -10.66 28.48
C LEU A 19 9.81 -10.10 27.60
N THR A 20 9.47 -8.82 27.79
CA THR A 20 8.64 -8.09 26.84
C THR A 20 9.44 -7.88 25.55
N ALA A 21 9.12 -8.65 24.51
CA ALA A 21 9.74 -8.48 23.22
C ALA A 21 9.37 -7.10 22.64
N TRP A 22 10.36 -6.21 22.54
CA TRP A 22 10.21 -4.93 21.88
C TRP A 22 10.09 -5.18 20.37
N HIS A 23 8.88 -5.09 19.83
CA HIS A 23 8.68 -5.08 18.39
C HIS A 23 8.85 -3.64 17.89
N PRO A 24 9.90 -3.33 17.11
CA PRO A 24 10.00 -2.00 16.51
C PRO A 24 8.77 -1.75 15.62
N ALA A 25 8.15 -0.59 15.77
CA ALA A 25 7.04 -0.17 14.92
C ALA A 25 7.50 -0.20 13.45
N ALA A 26 6.64 -0.73 12.55
CA ALA A 26 6.93 -0.69 11.12
C ALA A 26 7.19 0.77 10.67
N PRO A 27 8.16 1.01 9.79
CA PRO A 27 8.43 2.36 9.30
C PRO A 27 7.16 2.95 8.64
N PRO A 28 6.95 4.27 8.79
CA PRO A 28 5.78 4.93 8.21
C PRO A 28 5.78 4.76 6.68
N LEU A 29 4.58 4.62 6.10
CA LEU A 29 4.43 4.56 4.65
C LEU A 29 4.89 5.88 4.01
N PRO A 30 5.52 5.85 2.82
CA PRO A 30 5.90 7.06 2.09
C PRO A 30 4.67 7.93 1.79
N ALA A 31 4.85 9.24 1.77
CA ALA A 31 3.81 10.16 1.32
C ALA A 31 3.48 9.91 -0.17
N MET A 32 2.20 10.06 -0.51
CA MET A 32 1.68 9.86 -1.86
C MET A 32 1.16 11.18 -2.43
N ARG A 33 1.54 11.52 -3.67
CA ARG A 33 0.95 12.61 -4.44
C ARG A 33 0.02 12.04 -5.50
N VAL A 34 -1.23 12.47 -5.54
CA VAL A 34 -2.25 12.05 -6.49
C VAL A 34 -2.55 13.18 -7.45
N VAL A 35 -2.37 12.98 -8.75
CA VAL A 35 -2.75 13.89 -9.82
C VAL A 35 -4.04 13.40 -10.44
N LYS A 36 -5.09 14.22 -10.40
CA LYS A 36 -6.42 13.87 -10.90
C LYS A 36 -7.15 15.08 -11.47
N SER A 37 -8.20 14.86 -12.27
CA SER A 37 -9.12 15.92 -12.64
C SER A 37 -9.88 16.45 -11.40
N PRO A 38 -10.09 17.78 -11.27
CA PRO A 38 -10.84 18.35 -10.15
C PRO A 38 -12.27 17.79 -10.04
N THR A 39 -12.87 17.39 -11.16
CA THR A 39 -14.24 16.87 -11.22
C THR A 39 -14.35 15.34 -11.10
N CYS A 40 -13.23 14.62 -10.95
CA CYS A 40 -13.22 13.15 -10.85
C CYS A 40 -13.69 12.67 -9.47
N GLY A 41 -14.97 12.31 -9.33
CA GLY A 41 -15.56 11.86 -8.07
C GLY A 41 -15.04 10.50 -7.61
N CYS A 42 -14.87 9.51 -8.51
CA CYS A 42 -14.31 8.20 -8.16
C CYS A 42 -12.84 8.30 -7.73
N CYS A 43 -12.06 9.21 -8.34
CA CYS A 43 -10.69 9.49 -7.91
C CYS A 43 -10.64 10.05 -6.48
N ALA A 44 -11.58 10.93 -6.12
CA ALA A 44 -11.68 11.44 -4.76
C ALA A 44 -11.99 10.34 -3.75
N LYS A 45 -12.91 9.42 -4.07
CA LYS A 45 -13.23 8.24 -3.25
C LYS A 45 -12.02 7.31 -3.10
N TRP A 46 -11.28 7.05 -4.18
CA TRP A 46 -10.05 6.26 -4.12
C TRP A 46 -8.99 6.93 -3.24
N THR A 47 -8.82 8.23 -3.35
CA THR A 47 -7.89 9.01 -2.51
C THR A 47 -8.23 8.86 -1.03
N GLU A 48 -9.52 8.93 -0.68
CA GLU A 48 -9.98 8.73 0.69
C GLU A 48 -9.75 7.29 1.19
N TYR A 49 -10.00 6.29 0.34
CA TYR A 49 -9.66 4.90 0.64
C TYR A 49 -8.16 4.71 0.92
N ILE A 50 -7.28 5.35 0.15
CA ILE A 50 -5.83 5.31 0.36
C ILE A 50 -5.42 5.98 1.68
N ARG A 51 -6.04 7.12 2.05
CA ARG A 51 -5.84 7.76 3.37
C ARG A 51 -6.23 6.83 4.51
N LYS A 52 -7.41 6.22 4.43
CA LYS A 52 -7.89 5.23 5.41
C LYS A 52 -6.98 3.99 5.50
N SER A 53 -6.25 3.69 4.45
CA SER A 53 -5.26 2.61 4.41
C SER A 53 -3.90 3.00 5.01
N GLY A 54 -3.76 4.22 5.55
CA GLY A 54 -2.59 4.67 6.30
C GLY A 54 -1.56 5.48 5.50
N PHE A 55 -1.87 5.88 4.25
CA PHE A 55 -0.98 6.76 3.49
C PHE A 55 -1.27 8.24 3.79
N ALA A 56 -0.21 9.03 3.95
CA ALA A 56 -0.32 10.49 3.87
C ALA A 56 -0.47 10.89 2.40
N VAL A 57 -1.60 11.57 2.04
CA VAL A 57 -1.91 11.86 0.64
C VAL A 57 -2.09 13.35 0.41
N THR A 58 -1.34 13.91 -0.55
CA THR A 58 -1.56 15.21 -1.16
C THR A 58 -2.25 15.04 -2.51
N VAL A 59 -3.16 15.95 -2.85
CA VAL A 59 -3.89 15.94 -4.12
C VAL A 59 -3.45 17.15 -4.92
N ASP A 60 -3.19 16.92 -6.20
CA ASP A 60 -2.84 17.91 -7.21
C ASP A 60 -3.91 17.85 -8.31
N ASP A 61 -4.86 18.78 -8.26
CA ASP A 61 -5.97 18.83 -9.20
C ASP A 61 -5.51 19.50 -10.51
N GLN A 62 -5.47 18.71 -11.58
CA GLN A 62 -5.09 19.16 -12.91
C GLN A 62 -6.16 18.78 -13.94
N PRO A 63 -6.64 19.71 -14.78
CA PRO A 63 -7.64 19.41 -15.79
C PRO A 63 -7.07 18.53 -16.93
N GLU A 64 -5.75 18.60 -17.18
CA GLU A 64 -5.04 17.83 -18.18
C GLU A 64 -3.66 17.41 -17.69
N PHE A 65 -3.34 16.12 -17.76
CA PHE A 65 -2.07 15.54 -17.31
C PHE A 65 -1.61 14.32 -18.12
N THR A 66 -2.10 14.17 -19.35
CA THR A 66 -1.70 13.06 -20.27
C THR A 66 -0.19 13.05 -20.51
N ALA A 67 0.44 14.22 -20.66
CA ALA A 67 1.89 14.33 -20.82
C ALA A 67 2.63 13.78 -19.60
N LEU A 68 2.12 14.02 -18.37
CA LEU A 68 2.67 13.47 -17.14
C LEU A 68 2.63 11.95 -17.14
N LYS A 69 1.52 11.33 -17.59
CA LYS A 69 1.39 9.87 -17.71
C LYS A 69 2.46 9.31 -18.63
N ARG A 70 2.57 9.84 -19.84
CA ARG A 70 3.56 9.41 -20.86
C ARG A 70 4.99 9.52 -20.35
N ALA A 71 5.35 10.65 -19.73
CA ALA A 71 6.68 10.88 -19.17
C ALA A 71 7.05 9.89 -18.05
N ASN A 72 6.05 9.18 -17.48
CA ASN A 72 6.23 8.23 -16.40
C ASN A 72 6.01 6.76 -16.81
N GLY A 73 5.99 6.45 -18.12
CA GLY A 73 5.87 5.08 -18.63
C GLY A 73 4.44 4.54 -18.70
N VAL A 74 3.42 5.38 -18.44
CA VAL A 74 2.02 4.97 -18.60
C VAL A 74 1.64 5.07 -20.06
N THR A 75 1.53 3.92 -20.73
CA THR A 75 1.06 3.84 -22.13
C THR A 75 -0.46 3.99 -22.19
N ARG A 76 -1.00 4.14 -23.39
CA ARG A 76 -2.45 4.28 -23.59
C ARG A 76 -3.23 3.07 -23.08
N GLU A 77 -2.66 1.88 -23.18
CA GLU A 77 -3.25 0.61 -22.74
C GLU A 77 -3.30 0.49 -21.21
N LEU A 78 -2.43 1.22 -20.51
CA LEU A 78 -2.35 1.23 -19.06
C LEU A 78 -3.15 2.37 -18.41
N GLU A 79 -3.62 3.33 -19.23
CA GLU A 79 -4.28 4.53 -18.71
C GLU A 79 -5.53 4.25 -17.90
N SER A 80 -5.70 5.08 -16.89
CA SER A 80 -6.89 5.19 -16.05
C SER A 80 -7.18 6.66 -15.72
N CYS A 81 -8.05 6.94 -14.74
CA CYS A 81 -8.57 8.28 -14.46
C CYS A 81 -7.65 9.17 -13.61
N HIS A 82 -6.63 8.64 -12.97
CA HIS A 82 -5.66 9.42 -12.18
C HIS A 82 -4.29 8.73 -12.14
N THR A 83 -3.28 9.50 -11.78
CA THR A 83 -1.91 9.00 -11.58
C THR A 83 -1.41 9.41 -10.20
N ALA A 84 -0.85 8.48 -9.44
CA ALA A 84 -0.25 8.77 -8.15
C ALA A 84 1.24 8.40 -8.13
N PHE A 85 1.98 9.06 -7.22
CA PHE A 85 3.42 8.85 -7.01
C PHE A 85 3.68 8.53 -5.55
N VAL A 86 4.35 7.42 -5.27
CA VAL A 86 4.66 6.97 -3.91
C VAL A 86 5.95 6.17 -3.87
N GLY A 87 6.88 6.52 -3.00
CA GLY A 87 8.13 5.76 -2.81
C GLY A 87 8.95 5.54 -4.09
N GLY A 88 8.89 6.46 -5.05
CA GLY A 88 9.54 6.35 -6.36
C GLY A 88 8.75 5.60 -7.42
N TYR A 89 7.60 5.01 -7.08
CA TYR A 89 6.72 4.29 -8.01
C TYR A 89 5.58 5.15 -8.53
N VAL A 90 5.07 4.75 -9.69
CA VAL A 90 3.86 5.29 -10.32
C VAL A 90 2.69 4.34 -10.07
N ILE A 91 1.56 4.88 -9.66
CA ILE A 91 0.32 4.14 -9.47
C ILE A 91 -0.72 4.75 -10.40
N GLU A 92 -1.19 3.98 -11.36
CA GLU A 92 -2.16 4.42 -12.36
C GLU A 92 -3.53 3.84 -12.06
N GLY A 93 -4.50 4.71 -11.79
CA GLY A 93 -5.88 4.32 -11.52
C GLY A 93 -6.11 3.67 -10.15
N HIS A 94 -7.19 2.93 -10.05
CA HIS A 94 -7.78 2.43 -8.81
C HIS A 94 -7.07 1.17 -8.26
N VAL A 95 -5.75 1.20 -8.13
CA VAL A 95 -4.95 0.09 -7.57
C VAL A 95 -5.26 -0.07 -6.07
N PRO A 96 -5.54 -1.30 -5.58
CA PRO A 96 -5.75 -1.57 -4.16
C PRO A 96 -4.55 -1.25 -3.28
N ALA A 97 -4.80 -0.71 -2.08
CA ALA A 97 -3.76 -0.27 -1.14
C ALA A 97 -2.84 -1.40 -0.67
N ASP A 98 -3.35 -2.63 -0.54
CA ASP A 98 -2.56 -3.81 -0.18
C ASP A 98 -1.50 -4.13 -1.24
N LEU A 99 -1.84 -3.98 -2.53
CA LEU A 99 -0.91 -4.18 -3.64
C LEU A 99 0.14 -3.06 -3.71
N ILE A 100 -0.24 -1.82 -3.40
CA ILE A 100 0.72 -0.71 -3.28
C ILE A 100 1.70 -0.97 -2.13
N LYS A 101 1.21 -1.40 -0.97
CA LYS A 101 2.05 -1.76 0.18
C LYS A 101 2.99 -2.92 -0.16
N ARG A 102 2.49 -3.94 -0.87
CA ARG A 102 3.31 -5.05 -1.36
C ARG A 102 4.42 -4.58 -2.28
N LEU A 103 4.13 -3.72 -3.26
CA LEU A 103 5.12 -3.13 -4.15
C LEU A 103 6.22 -2.37 -3.38
N LEU A 104 5.83 -1.56 -2.40
CA LEU A 104 6.76 -0.78 -1.57
C LEU A 104 7.66 -1.66 -0.70
N ALA A 105 7.17 -2.82 -0.27
CA ALA A 105 7.92 -3.79 0.53
C ALA A 105 8.87 -4.64 -0.33
N GLU A 106 8.37 -5.17 -1.45
CA GLU A 106 9.11 -6.08 -2.33
C GLU A 106 10.15 -5.37 -3.20
N LYS A 107 9.89 -4.13 -3.60
CA LYS A 107 10.76 -3.30 -4.47
C LYS A 107 11.30 -4.07 -5.68
N PRO A 108 10.44 -4.70 -6.49
CA PRO A 108 10.88 -5.56 -7.56
C PRO A 108 11.73 -4.80 -8.60
N PRO A 109 12.88 -5.36 -9.04
CA PRO A 109 13.77 -4.69 -9.97
C PRO A 109 13.08 -4.46 -11.32
N GLY A 110 13.34 -3.30 -11.94
CA GLY A 110 12.81 -2.94 -13.26
C GLY A 110 11.34 -2.52 -13.28
N VAL A 111 10.60 -2.62 -12.16
CA VAL A 111 9.23 -2.15 -12.09
C VAL A 111 9.18 -0.65 -11.85
N ARG A 112 8.52 0.09 -12.75
CA ARG A 112 8.25 1.52 -12.63
C ARG A 112 6.98 1.80 -11.83
N GLY A 113 5.97 0.93 -11.95
CA GLY A 113 4.70 1.15 -11.28
C GLY A 113 3.68 0.03 -11.43
N LEU A 114 2.47 0.28 -10.89
CA LEU A 114 1.29 -0.56 -11.04
C LEU A 114 0.18 0.21 -11.75
N ALA A 115 -0.62 -0.50 -12.55
CA ALA A 115 -1.78 0.05 -13.23
C ALA A 115 -3.03 -0.82 -13.03
N ALA A 116 -4.16 -0.16 -12.81
CA ALA A 116 -5.52 -0.69 -12.99
C ALA A 116 -6.14 -0.01 -14.22
N PRO A 117 -5.93 -0.53 -15.45
CA PRO A 117 -6.34 0.15 -16.68
C PRO A 117 -7.83 0.39 -16.76
N GLY A 118 -8.21 1.50 -17.36
CA GLY A 118 -9.60 1.90 -17.47
C GLY A 118 -10.20 2.27 -16.10
N MET A 119 -11.44 1.86 -15.87
CA MET A 119 -12.16 2.10 -14.61
C MET A 119 -12.91 0.82 -14.20
N PRO A 120 -12.19 -0.20 -13.67
CA PRO A 120 -12.84 -1.45 -13.27
C PRO A 120 -13.91 -1.20 -12.19
N ALA A 121 -15.14 -1.65 -12.44
CA ALA A 121 -16.30 -1.31 -11.62
C ALA A 121 -16.17 -1.73 -10.15
N SER A 122 -15.45 -2.83 -9.86
CA SER A 122 -15.23 -3.34 -8.50
C SER A 122 -13.92 -2.87 -7.85
N ALA A 123 -13.15 -2.00 -8.53
CA ALA A 123 -11.96 -1.43 -7.93
C ALA A 123 -12.30 -0.44 -6.79
N PRO A 124 -11.40 -0.24 -5.81
CA PRO A 124 -11.65 0.68 -4.69
C PRO A 124 -12.04 2.09 -5.16
N GLY A 125 -13.12 2.65 -4.61
CA GLY A 125 -13.66 3.96 -5.00
C GLY A 125 -14.63 3.94 -6.18
N MET A 126 -14.80 2.78 -6.85
CA MET A 126 -15.85 2.57 -7.86
C MET A 126 -17.10 1.96 -7.25
N ASP A 127 -16.96 1.19 -6.17
CA ASP A 127 -18.00 0.69 -5.27
C ASP A 127 -19.08 -0.21 -5.93
N MET A 128 -18.79 -0.83 -7.08
CA MET A 128 -19.68 -1.77 -7.76
C MET A 128 -19.13 -3.20 -7.63
N PRO A 129 -19.80 -4.10 -6.90
CA PRO A 129 -19.30 -5.45 -6.65
C PRO A 129 -19.38 -6.35 -7.91
N GLY A 130 -18.54 -7.39 -7.93
CA GLY A 130 -18.75 -8.58 -8.76
C GLY A 130 -18.00 -8.65 -10.09
N GLN A 131 -17.10 -7.73 -10.42
CA GLN A 131 -16.26 -7.84 -11.61
C GLN A 131 -14.81 -8.15 -11.24
N HIS A 132 -14.24 -9.18 -11.86
CA HIS A 132 -12.81 -9.42 -11.80
C HIS A 132 -12.06 -8.40 -12.64
N TYR A 133 -10.91 -7.94 -12.16
CA TYR A 133 -10.03 -7.05 -12.91
C TYR A 133 -8.56 -7.38 -12.65
N THR A 134 -7.70 -6.95 -13.56
CA THR A 134 -6.28 -7.24 -13.53
C THR A 134 -5.50 -5.98 -13.17
N ILE A 135 -4.54 -6.14 -12.25
CA ILE A 135 -3.52 -5.14 -11.96
C ILE A 135 -2.24 -5.56 -12.69
N TYR A 136 -1.67 -4.63 -13.41
CA TYR A 136 -0.41 -4.81 -14.13
C TYR A 136 0.73 -4.11 -13.41
N SER A 137 1.91 -4.71 -13.39
CA SER A 137 3.17 -4.01 -13.20
C SER A 137 3.70 -3.56 -14.55
N PHE A 138 4.40 -2.42 -14.62
CA PHE A 138 5.00 -1.92 -15.85
C PHE A 138 6.39 -1.33 -15.59
N ASP A 139 7.24 -1.34 -16.61
CA ASP A 139 8.57 -0.74 -16.61
C ASP A 139 8.56 0.71 -17.14
N ALA A 140 9.74 1.35 -17.20
CA ALA A 140 9.88 2.72 -17.70
C ALA A 140 9.54 2.88 -19.20
N GLN A 141 9.57 1.78 -19.97
CA GLN A 141 9.22 1.72 -21.39
C GLN A 141 7.74 1.40 -21.62
N GLY A 142 7.00 1.09 -20.53
CA GLY A 142 5.58 0.74 -20.59
C GLY A 142 5.30 -0.74 -20.90
N HIS A 143 6.32 -1.61 -20.95
CA HIS A 143 6.06 -3.05 -21.02
C HIS A 143 5.40 -3.51 -19.75
N SER A 144 4.33 -4.29 -19.87
CA SER A 144 3.52 -4.68 -18.72
C SER A 144 3.43 -6.18 -18.52
N LYS A 145 3.21 -6.59 -17.26
CA LYS A 145 2.98 -7.98 -16.83
C LYS A 145 1.85 -8.01 -15.82
N ILE A 146 1.10 -9.10 -15.75
CA ILE A 146 0.11 -9.30 -14.70
C ILE A 146 0.81 -9.32 -13.35
N TYR A 147 0.38 -8.45 -12.44
CA TYR A 147 0.86 -8.36 -11.07
C TYR A 147 -0.10 -9.04 -10.08
N ALA A 148 -1.39 -8.85 -10.28
CA ALA A 148 -2.44 -9.47 -9.49
C ALA A 148 -3.78 -9.50 -10.24
N GLN A 149 -4.69 -10.38 -9.81
CA GLN A 149 -6.10 -10.39 -10.19
C GLN A 149 -6.97 -10.18 -8.96
N ARG A 150 -8.08 -9.51 -9.12
CA ARG A 150 -9.04 -9.18 -8.07
C ARG A 150 -10.47 -9.52 -8.50
#